data_049d85b72269285ee61fd069c756ea46
#
_entry.id   049d85b72269285ee61fd069c756ea46
#
_cell.length_a   1.000
_cell.length_b   1.000
_cell.length_c   1.000
_cell.angle_alpha   90.00
_cell.angle_beta   90.00
_cell.angle_gamma   90.00
#
_symmetry.space_group_name_H-M   'P 1'
#
loop_
_entity.id
_entity.type
_entity.pdbx_description
1 polymer ?
#
loop_
_entity_poly.entity_id
_entity_poly.type
_entity_poly.pdbx_seq_one_letter_code
_entity_poly.pdbx_strand_id
1 'polypeptide(L)'
;MEPDCIFCKIQSGVIKSEILYTDKYCFVIKDIAPRAPVHLLVIPNKHIEELINMDRGDDAIIGKMFEVAQKMANQTDISNSGYRLIINQGENSGQMV
;
A
#
# COMPACT_ATOMS: atom_id res chain seq x y z
N MET A 1 4.99 -16.32 0.35
CA MET A 1 4.69 -15.27 -0.62
C MET A 1 3.88 -15.85 -1.78
N GLU A 2 2.83 -15.18 -2.19
CA GLU A 2 1.94 -15.67 -3.24
C GLU A 2 2.58 -15.48 -4.62
N PRO A 3 2.75 -16.56 -5.43
CA PRO A 3 3.42 -16.45 -6.72
C PRO A 3 2.68 -15.59 -7.74
N ASP A 4 1.35 -15.48 -7.63
CA ASP A 4 0.55 -14.70 -8.58
C ASP A 4 0.30 -13.26 -8.12
N CYS A 5 0.77 -12.88 -6.94
CA CYS A 5 0.58 -11.54 -6.41
C CYS A 5 1.64 -10.59 -6.94
N ILE A 6 1.21 -9.55 -7.69
CA ILE A 6 2.12 -8.56 -8.24
C ILE A 6 2.87 -7.81 -7.14
N PHE A 7 2.22 -7.53 -6.02
CA PHE A 7 2.85 -6.82 -4.91
C PHE A 7 3.91 -7.68 -4.20
N CYS A 8 3.64 -8.97 -4.05
CA CYS A 8 4.64 -9.91 -3.53
C CYS A 8 5.86 -9.99 -4.45
N LYS A 9 5.64 -9.96 -5.76
CA LYS A 9 6.73 -9.96 -6.74
C LYS A 9 7.56 -8.68 -6.69
N ILE A 10 6.92 -7.53 -6.48
CA ILE A 10 7.62 -6.26 -6.31
C ILE A 10 8.44 -6.28 -5.03
N GLN A 11 7.85 -6.73 -3.94
CA GLN A 11 8.50 -6.79 -2.63
C GLN A 11 9.73 -7.71 -2.65
N SER A 12 9.66 -8.82 -3.37
CA SER A 12 10.77 -9.77 -3.46
C SER A 12 11.82 -9.41 -4.52
N GLY A 13 11.57 -8.36 -5.31
CA GLY A 13 12.49 -7.92 -6.36
C GLY A 13 12.32 -8.63 -7.69
N VAL A 14 11.35 -9.55 -7.82
CA VAL A 14 11.07 -10.26 -9.08
C VAL A 14 10.59 -9.27 -10.15
N ILE A 15 9.73 -8.33 -9.76
CA ILE A 15 9.31 -7.22 -10.62
C ILE A 15 9.95 -5.95 -10.08
N LYS A 16 10.68 -5.24 -10.93
CA LYS A 16 11.31 -3.97 -10.54
C LYS A 16 10.27 -2.87 -10.45
N SER A 17 10.34 -2.09 -9.38
CA SER A 17 9.51 -0.93 -9.16
C SER A 17 10.28 0.06 -8.31
N GLU A 18 9.98 1.36 -8.48
CA GLU A 18 10.56 2.40 -7.63
C GLU A 18 9.90 2.36 -6.27
N ILE A 19 10.63 1.91 -5.25
CA ILE A 19 10.16 1.86 -3.88
C ILE A 19 10.53 3.17 -3.20
N LEU A 20 9.53 3.96 -2.80
CA LEU A 20 9.73 5.27 -2.18
C LEU A 20 10.01 5.15 -0.69
N TYR A 21 9.54 4.10 -0.06
CA TYR A 21 9.71 3.85 1.37
C TYR A 21 9.56 2.35 1.63
N THR A 22 10.32 1.84 2.58
CA THR A 22 10.17 0.45 3.03
C THR A 22 10.57 0.33 4.49
N ASP A 23 9.87 -0.52 5.22
CA ASP A 23 10.24 -0.96 6.56
C ASP A 23 9.81 -2.41 6.75
N LYS A 24 9.86 -2.92 7.99
CA LYS A 24 9.52 -4.31 8.25
C LYS A 24 8.03 -4.62 8.13
N TYR A 25 7.17 -3.59 8.07
CA TYR A 25 5.71 -3.75 8.01
C TYR A 25 5.15 -3.57 6.62
N CYS A 26 5.65 -2.58 5.87
CA CYS A 26 5.07 -2.20 4.58
C CYS A 26 6.09 -1.50 3.69
N PHE A 27 5.70 -1.30 2.45
CA PHE A 27 6.47 -0.48 1.51
C PHE A 27 5.52 0.39 0.70
N VAL A 28 6.06 1.44 0.08
CA VAL A 28 5.29 2.43 -0.68
C VAL A 28 5.87 2.55 -2.08
N ILE A 29 5.00 2.50 -3.07
CA ILE A 29 5.35 2.71 -4.49
C ILE A 29 4.39 3.73 -5.11
N LYS A 30 4.76 4.28 -6.27
CA LYS A 30 3.84 5.09 -7.06
C LYS A 30 2.89 4.19 -7.83
N ASP A 31 1.61 4.60 -7.94
CA ASP A 31 0.67 3.91 -8.80
C ASP A 31 1.09 4.13 -10.26
N ILE A 32 1.16 3.06 -11.04
CA ILE A 32 1.52 3.12 -12.47
C ILE A 32 0.38 3.70 -13.33
N ALA A 33 -0.84 3.74 -12.79
CA ALA A 33 -2.01 4.33 -13.43
C ALA A 33 -2.63 5.35 -12.49
N PRO A 34 -1.91 6.48 -12.22
CA PRO A 34 -2.34 7.42 -11.19
C PRO A 34 -3.63 8.15 -11.61
N ARG A 35 -4.52 8.36 -10.63
CA ARG A 35 -5.76 9.10 -10.81
C ARG A 35 -5.70 10.47 -10.16
N ALA A 36 -4.54 10.87 -9.69
CA ALA A 36 -4.27 12.15 -9.05
C ALA A 36 -2.80 12.50 -9.25
N PRO A 37 -2.40 13.77 -9.11
CA PRO A 37 -0.99 14.17 -9.22
C PRO A 37 -0.08 13.43 -8.23
N VAL A 38 -0.60 13.15 -7.03
CA VAL A 38 0.09 12.30 -6.06
C VAL A 38 -0.80 11.10 -5.78
N HIS A 39 -0.39 9.94 -6.23
CA HIS A 39 -1.14 8.69 -6.06
C HIS A 39 -0.16 7.58 -5.69
N LEU A 40 -0.13 7.24 -4.41
CA LEU A 40 0.80 6.25 -3.86
C LEU A 40 0.05 5.02 -3.38
N LEU A 41 0.73 3.89 -3.41
CA LEU A 41 0.24 2.62 -2.88
C LEU A 41 1.07 2.27 -1.65
N VAL A 42 0.40 2.09 -0.51
CA VAL A 42 1.00 1.59 0.72
C VAL A 42 0.64 0.12 0.84
N ILE A 43 1.63 -0.74 0.82
CA ILE A 43 1.43 -2.19 0.66
C ILE A 43 2.06 -2.92 1.84
N PRO A 44 1.30 -3.79 2.55
CA PRO A 44 1.88 -4.56 3.64
C PRO A 44 2.85 -5.61 3.12
N ASN A 45 3.93 -5.86 3.85
CA ASN A 45 4.88 -6.91 3.51
C ASN A 45 4.26 -8.31 3.65
N LYS A 46 3.34 -8.47 4.58
CA LYS A 46 2.55 -9.69 4.70
C LYS A 46 1.44 -9.67 3.64
N HIS A 47 1.27 -10.77 2.91
CA HIS A 47 0.20 -10.89 1.93
C HIS A 47 -1.15 -10.93 2.64
N ILE A 48 -1.89 -9.82 2.59
CA ILE A 48 -3.25 -9.70 3.14
C ILE A 48 -4.14 -9.29 1.97
N GLU A 49 -4.86 -10.25 1.42
CA GLU A 49 -5.69 -10.02 0.23
C GLU A 49 -6.98 -9.28 0.58
N GLU A 50 -7.59 -9.65 1.70
CA GLU A 50 -8.84 -9.07 2.17
C GLU A 50 -8.80 -8.84 3.68
N LEU A 51 -9.49 -7.78 4.14
CA LEU A 51 -9.54 -7.45 5.56
C LEU A 51 -10.14 -8.57 6.41
N ILE A 52 -11.11 -9.32 5.85
CA ILE A 52 -11.73 -10.42 6.56
C ILE A 52 -10.75 -11.55 6.89
N ASN A 53 -9.65 -11.63 6.17
CA ASN A 53 -8.62 -12.66 6.37
C ASN A 53 -7.53 -12.20 7.34
N MET A 54 -7.67 -11.04 7.97
CA MET A 54 -6.70 -10.54 8.92
C MET A 54 -6.71 -11.34 10.22
N ASP A 55 -5.50 -11.61 10.72
CA ASP A 55 -5.28 -12.16 12.05
C ASP A 55 -5.18 -11.01 13.07
N ARG A 56 -5.23 -11.36 14.36
CA ARG A 56 -5.08 -10.36 15.43
C ARG A 56 -3.78 -9.57 15.34
N GLY A 57 -2.69 -10.20 14.94
CA GLY A 57 -1.40 -9.54 14.79
C GLY A 57 -1.34 -8.54 13.65
N ASP A 58 -2.29 -8.58 12.75
CA ASP A 58 -2.32 -7.70 11.57
C ASP A 58 -2.80 -6.29 11.92
N ASP A 59 -3.41 -6.07 13.08
CA ASP A 59 -3.81 -4.75 13.56
C ASP A 59 -2.61 -3.80 13.61
N ALA A 60 -1.48 -4.29 14.09
CA ALA A 60 -0.24 -3.49 14.17
C ALA A 60 0.25 -3.09 12.78
N ILE A 61 0.12 -3.99 11.79
CA ILE A 61 0.51 -3.72 10.41
C ILE A 61 -0.36 -2.61 9.83
N ILE A 62 -1.67 -2.68 10.03
CA ILE A 62 -2.62 -1.69 9.52
C ILE A 62 -2.37 -0.32 10.17
N GLY A 63 -2.18 -0.28 11.48
CA GLY A 63 -1.85 0.95 12.19
C GLY A 63 -0.57 1.58 11.67
N LYS A 64 0.45 0.76 11.40
CA LYS A 64 1.71 1.24 10.83
C LYS A 64 1.53 1.80 9.43
N MET A 65 0.65 1.19 8.63
CA MET A 65 0.36 1.67 7.28
C MET A 65 -0.27 3.06 7.29
N PHE A 66 -1.17 3.35 8.24
CA PHE A 66 -1.74 4.69 8.42
C PHE A 66 -0.67 5.70 8.80
N GLU A 67 0.23 5.33 9.70
CA GLU A 67 1.36 6.15 10.12
C GLU A 67 2.27 6.49 8.94
N VAL A 68 2.59 5.50 8.12
CA VAL A 68 3.41 5.66 6.93
C VAL A 68 2.70 6.54 5.89
N ALA A 69 1.39 6.36 5.72
CA ALA A 69 0.60 7.19 4.79
C ALA A 69 0.68 8.67 5.18
N GLN A 70 0.59 9.00 6.47
CA GLN A 70 0.73 10.36 6.95
C GLN A 70 2.13 10.91 6.68
N LYS A 71 3.15 10.10 6.89
CA LYS A 71 4.54 10.47 6.62
C LYS A 71 4.76 10.80 5.14
N MET A 72 4.20 9.96 4.26
CA MET A 72 4.31 10.18 2.82
C MET A 72 3.53 11.41 2.37
N ALA A 73 2.39 11.70 2.99
CA ALA A 73 1.63 12.93 2.72
C ALA A 73 2.46 14.17 3.05
N ASN A 74 3.21 14.14 4.15
CA ASN A 74 4.11 15.23 4.50
C ASN A 74 5.25 15.38 3.50
N GLN A 75 5.84 14.26 3.07
CA GLN A 75 6.96 14.28 2.12
C GLN A 75 6.55 14.76 0.72
N THR A 76 5.29 14.57 0.35
CA THR A 76 4.77 14.97 -0.96
C THR A 76 4.00 16.29 -0.92
N ASP A 77 4.03 16.99 0.21
CA ASP A 77 3.44 18.31 0.41
C ASP A 77 1.91 18.36 0.24
N ILE A 78 1.23 17.26 0.48
CA ILE A 78 -0.24 17.24 0.36
C ILE A 78 -0.94 17.25 1.72
N SER A 79 -0.20 17.23 2.83
CA SER A 79 -0.81 17.20 4.17
C SER A 79 -1.64 18.45 4.46
N ASN A 80 -1.25 19.62 3.95
CA ASN A 80 -1.98 20.88 4.15
C ASN A 80 -3.13 21.07 3.17
N SER A 81 -2.96 20.64 1.92
CA SER A 81 -4.00 20.75 0.88
C SER A 81 -5.07 19.67 1.04
N GLY A 82 -4.72 18.58 1.68
CA GLY A 82 -5.62 17.47 1.92
C GLY A 82 -5.32 16.26 1.04
N TYR A 83 -5.71 15.11 1.54
CA TYR A 83 -5.54 13.85 0.83
C TYR A 83 -6.60 12.86 1.28
N ARG A 84 -6.76 11.80 0.51
CA ARG A 84 -7.73 10.75 0.79
C ARG A 84 -7.02 9.41 0.90
N LEU A 85 -7.43 8.62 1.87
CA LEU A 85 -6.98 7.24 2.03
C LEU A 85 -8.10 6.33 1.52
N ILE A 86 -7.76 5.40 0.64
CA ILE A 86 -8.73 4.50 0.02
C ILE A 86 -8.27 3.06 0.25
N ILE A 87 -9.20 2.22 0.71
CA ILE A 87 -9.00 0.78 0.82
C ILE A 87 -10.04 0.12 -0.08
N ASN A 88 -9.59 -0.54 -1.13
CA ASN A 88 -10.46 -1.29 -2.03
C ASN A 88 -10.50 -2.74 -1.61
N GLN A 89 -11.72 -3.31 -1.58
CA GLN A 89 -11.98 -4.64 -1.06
C GLN A 89 -12.91 -5.38 -2.02
N GLY A 90 -12.38 -6.36 -2.75
CA GLY A 90 -13.16 -7.17 -3.66
C GLY A 90 -13.48 -6.48 -4.99
N GLU A 91 -14.13 -7.21 -5.90
CA GLU A 91 -14.42 -6.75 -7.27
C GLU A 91 -15.30 -5.51 -7.32
N ASN A 92 -16.31 -5.45 -6.45
CA ASN A 92 -17.29 -4.36 -6.48
C ASN A 92 -16.73 -3.02 -6.04
N SER A 93 -15.54 -3.01 -5.45
CA SER A 93 -14.86 -1.78 -5.03
C SER A 93 -13.90 -1.23 -6.09
N GLY A 94 -13.69 -1.97 -7.17
CA GLY A 94 -12.69 -1.64 -8.18
C GLY A 94 -11.31 -2.19 -7.87
N GLN A 95 -11.18 -3.13 -6.95
CA GLN A 95 -9.92 -3.81 -6.68
C GLN A 95 -9.53 -4.67 -7.87
N MET A 96 -8.35 -4.42 -8.44
CA MET A 96 -7.87 -5.12 -9.63
C MET A 96 -6.74 -6.10 -9.33
N VAL A 97 -6.19 -6.06 -8.14
CA VAL A 97 -5.06 -6.89 -7.73
C VAL A 97 -5.26 -7.43 -6.34
#